data_bb15528151b8c80bdd817f5a52ed8ecc
#
_entry.id   bb15528151b8c80bdd817f5a52ed8ecc
#
_cell.length_a   1.000
_cell.length_b   1.000
_cell.length_c   1.000
_cell.angle_alpha   90.00
_cell.angle_beta   90.00
_cell.angle_gamma   90.00
#
_symmetry.space_group_name_H-M   'P 1'
#
loop_
_entity.id
_entity.type
_entity.pdbx_description
1 polymer ?
#
loop_
_entity_poly.entity_id
_entity_poly.type
_entity_poly.pdbx_seq_one_letter_code
_entity_poly.pdbx_strand_id
1 'polypeptide(L)'
;MKNVALHNLGCKVNSYEIEVMQQMLQEKGYNIVPFDEVADIYIVNTCTVTNIADRKSRQMLHRAKQLNPEAIVVAVGCYVQTGKEAIEKDASIDLCIGNNRKKDIATILEEYLKERGELTEEGTPARREDKTLHGTTVPDIAHTYEYEEAQLHQTAEHTRAYIKIQDGCNQFCSYCAIPLARGRVRSRKAEDVLQEAETMAEKGYQEIVLTGIHLSSYGIDFEDEAWAEGKSVRKVQNAGDTEKEQRLGYTGESKLVDLVERLCGVEGIQRIRIGSLEPRVVTTQTAKRLAAQPKVCPHFHLSLQSGCDATLRRMNRHYTTGEYYASVEALREAYGNPAITTDVIVGFPGETEEEFEATEAFLQKVGFYEMHIFKYSKRAGTVAAGMKEQIPEPVKTERSAELLKLEKEQSDSFRRKYIGQKAQVLLEEEKEYKGTRWLLGHTADYVRVAVPAEEGLGLNTLVDVKVSGFLEEDVLQGTTLP
;
A
#
# COMPACT_ATOMS: atom_id res chain seq x y z
N MET A 1 -4.61 -2.82 33.42
CA MET A 1 -4.06 -2.65 32.04
C MET A 1 -5.08 -3.28 31.11
N LYS A 2 -5.55 -2.56 30.08
CA LYS A 2 -6.56 -3.11 29.14
C LYS A 2 -5.84 -3.83 28.00
N ASN A 3 -6.40 -4.95 27.56
CA ASN A 3 -5.96 -5.69 26.39
C ASN A 3 -6.52 -5.06 25.12
N VAL A 4 -5.67 -4.80 24.15
CA VAL A 4 -6.04 -4.24 22.84
C VAL A 4 -5.61 -5.21 21.73
N ALA A 5 -6.54 -5.55 20.86
CA ALA A 5 -6.27 -6.35 19.68
C ALA A 5 -6.43 -5.49 18.43
N LEU A 6 -5.45 -5.54 17.52
CA LEU A 6 -5.47 -4.78 16.27
C LEU A 6 -5.60 -5.72 15.07
N HIS A 7 -6.32 -5.28 14.04
CA HIS A 7 -6.42 -6.01 12.77
C HIS A 7 -6.26 -5.06 11.59
N ASN A 8 -5.39 -5.44 10.66
CA ASN A 8 -5.13 -4.64 9.45
C ASN A 8 -5.81 -5.24 8.22
N LEU A 9 -6.45 -4.38 7.45
CA LEU A 9 -6.98 -4.69 6.13
C LEU A 9 -6.47 -3.67 5.12
N GLY A 10 -6.09 -4.14 3.93
CA GLY A 10 -5.80 -3.25 2.79
C GLY A 10 -4.33 -3.19 2.38
N CYS A 11 -3.82 -1.98 2.16
CA CYS A 11 -2.54 -1.73 1.51
C CYS A 11 -1.39 -1.52 2.50
N LYS A 12 -0.17 -1.40 1.97
CA LYS A 12 1.07 -1.12 2.75
C LYS A 12 0.97 0.16 3.59
N VAL A 13 0.20 1.18 3.13
CA VAL A 13 -0.06 2.38 3.92
C VAL A 13 -0.87 2.04 5.17
N ASN A 14 -1.90 1.19 5.04
CA ASN A 14 -2.65 0.71 6.20
C ASN A 14 -1.78 -0.12 7.15
N SER A 15 -0.85 -0.93 6.61
CA SER A 15 0.09 -1.71 7.44
C SER A 15 0.99 -0.79 8.27
N TYR A 16 1.57 0.22 7.65
CA TYR A 16 2.33 1.23 8.38
C TYR A 16 1.49 1.92 9.48
N GLU A 17 0.29 2.37 9.12
CA GLU A 17 -0.57 3.11 10.04
C GLU A 17 -1.03 2.28 11.25
N ILE A 18 -1.26 0.96 11.08
CA ILE A 18 -1.64 0.10 12.21
C ILE A 18 -0.47 -0.15 13.15
N GLU A 19 0.75 -0.29 12.63
CA GLU A 19 1.96 -0.44 13.45
C GLU A 19 2.24 0.83 14.28
N VAL A 20 2.07 2.00 13.68
CA VAL A 20 2.16 3.28 14.40
C VAL A 20 1.12 3.35 15.52
N MET A 21 -0.15 3.01 15.24
CA MET A 21 -1.20 2.99 16.27
C MET A 21 -0.88 1.99 17.38
N GLN A 22 -0.37 0.81 17.04
CA GLN A 22 0.05 -0.19 18.00
C GLN A 22 1.15 0.35 18.94
N GLN A 23 2.19 0.96 18.36
CA GLN A 23 3.26 1.58 19.13
C GLN A 23 2.74 2.64 20.10
N MET A 24 1.90 3.57 19.63
CA MET A 24 1.31 4.62 20.44
C MET A 24 0.49 4.08 21.63
N LEU A 25 -0.25 2.99 21.41
CA LEU A 25 -1.02 2.34 22.46
C LEU A 25 -0.12 1.63 23.48
N GLN A 26 0.95 0.98 23.03
CA GLN A 26 1.96 0.38 23.92
C GLN A 26 2.64 1.42 24.81
N GLU A 27 3.01 2.58 24.24
CA GLU A 27 3.60 3.71 24.98
C GLU A 27 2.65 4.27 26.06
N LYS A 28 1.33 4.15 25.83
CA LYS A 28 0.29 4.49 26.82
C LYS A 28 -0.03 3.39 27.81
N GLY A 29 0.68 2.25 27.74
CA GLY A 29 0.54 1.16 28.69
C GLY A 29 -0.58 0.17 28.38
N TYR A 30 -1.14 0.17 27.17
CA TYR A 30 -2.03 -0.89 26.72
C TYR A 30 -1.26 -2.17 26.42
N ASN A 31 -1.86 -3.32 26.73
CA ASN A 31 -1.30 -4.63 26.39
C ASN A 31 -1.82 -5.10 25.03
N ILE A 32 -0.92 -5.34 24.08
CA ILE A 32 -1.31 -5.80 22.75
C ILE A 32 -1.41 -7.32 22.74
N VAL A 33 -2.55 -7.82 22.28
CA VAL A 33 -2.84 -9.26 22.19
C VAL A 33 -3.25 -9.64 20.76
N PRO A 34 -3.10 -10.92 20.36
CA PRO A 34 -3.58 -11.42 19.08
C PRO A 34 -5.08 -11.15 18.87
N PHE A 35 -5.49 -10.88 17.63
CA PHE A 35 -6.89 -10.52 17.34
C PHE A 35 -7.91 -11.62 17.65
N ASP A 36 -7.47 -12.87 17.64
CA ASP A 36 -8.32 -14.04 17.92
C ASP A 36 -8.48 -14.31 19.41
N GLU A 37 -7.77 -13.60 20.27
CA GLU A 37 -7.90 -13.66 21.72
C GLU A 37 -8.96 -12.67 22.22
N VAL A 38 -9.42 -12.91 23.46
CA VAL A 38 -10.38 -12.00 24.12
C VAL A 38 -9.65 -10.71 24.53
N ALA A 39 -10.09 -9.58 23.99
CA ALA A 39 -9.57 -8.26 24.29
C ALA A 39 -10.67 -7.33 24.83
N ASP A 40 -10.28 -6.29 25.58
CA ASP A 40 -11.16 -5.24 26.03
C ASP A 40 -11.52 -4.25 24.92
N ILE A 41 -10.58 -4.09 23.97
CA ILE A 41 -10.67 -3.15 22.85
C ILE A 41 -10.19 -3.85 21.59
N TYR A 42 -10.98 -3.74 20.52
CA TYR A 42 -10.59 -4.18 19.18
C TYR A 42 -10.51 -3.00 18.23
N ILE A 43 -9.40 -2.85 17.53
CA ILE A 43 -9.18 -1.79 16.54
C ILE A 43 -9.03 -2.44 15.16
N VAL A 44 -9.93 -2.10 14.23
CA VAL A 44 -9.87 -2.61 12.85
C VAL A 44 -9.52 -1.48 11.91
N ASN A 45 -8.31 -1.53 11.31
CA ASN A 45 -7.91 -0.59 10.26
C ASN A 45 -8.50 -1.07 8.94
N THR A 46 -9.51 -0.36 8.49
CA THR A 46 -10.42 -0.77 7.42
C THR A 46 -9.94 -0.34 6.02
N CYS A 47 -10.36 -1.08 5.01
CA CYS A 47 -10.09 -0.81 3.61
C CYS A 47 -11.38 -0.66 2.82
N THR A 48 -11.35 0.17 1.73
CA THR A 48 -12.50 0.44 0.84
C THR A 48 -12.14 0.37 -0.65
N VAL A 49 -11.00 -0.19 -1.02
CA VAL A 49 -10.56 -0.23 -2.43
C VAL A 49 -11.50 -1.07 -3.30
N THR A 50 -12.08 -2.14 -2.76
CA THR A 50 -13.06 -3.00 -3.44
C THR A 50 -14.26 -3.30 -2.55
N ASN A 51 -15.39 -3.75 -3.15
CA ASN A 51 -16.56 -4.21 -2.39
C ASN A 51 -16.22 -5.41 -1.48
N ILE A 52 -15.26 -6.24 -1.89
CA ILE A 52 -14.77 -7.36 -1.07
C ILE A 52 -14.04 -6.81 0.17
N ALA A 53 -13.25 -5.74 0.01
CA ALA A 53 -12.56 -5.10 1.13
C ALA A 53 -13.56 -4.50 2.14
N ASP A 54 -14.62 -3.83 1.69
CA ASP A 54 -15.69 -3.34 2.57
C ASP A 54 -16.36 -4.48 3.34
N ARG A 55 -16.68 -5.58 2.63
CA ARG A 55 -17.28 -6.76 3.27
C ARG A 55 -16.36 -7.36 4.33
N LYS A 56 -15.07 -7.53 4.01
CA LYS A 56 -14.09 -8.03 4.98
C LYS A 56 -13.96 -7.08 6.18
N SER A 57 -13.96 -5.76 5.97
CA SER A 57 -13.93 -4.77 7.04
C SER A 57 -15.10 -4.98 8.01
N ARG A 58 -16.34 -5.08 7.51
CA ARG A 58 -17.52 -5.37 8.35
C ARG A 58 -17.42 -6.72 9.05
N GLN A 59 -16.98 -7.77 8.35
CA GLN A 59 -16.83 -9.10 8.95
C GLN A 59 -15.87 -9.08 10.15
N MET A 60 -14.75 -8.36 10.07
CA MET A 60 -13.81 -8.28 11.18
C MET A 60 -14.36 -7.45 12.36
N LEU A 61 -15.09 -6.36 12.08
CA LEU A 61 -15.79 -5.58 13.12
C LEU A 61 -16.84 -6.42 13.86
N HIS A 62 -17.65 -7.18 13.12
CA HIS A 62 -18.63 -8.10 13.72
C HIS A 62 -17.96 -9.23 14.50
N ARG A 63 -16.83 -9.80 13.98
CA ARG A 63 -16.07 -10.83 14.67
C ARG A 63 -15.55 -10.34 16.02
N ALA A 64 -15.08 -9.09 16.11
CA ALA A 64 -14.64 -8.49 17.36
C ALA A 64 -15.73 -8.54 18.44
N LYS A 65 -16.99 -8.16 18.09
CA LYS A 65 -18.14 -8.26 19.01
C LYS A 65 -18.56 -9.70 19.34
N GLN A 66 -18.29 -10.66 18.44
CA GLN A 66 -18.54 -12.06 18.72
C GLN A 66 -17.52 -12.64 19.72
N LEU A 67 -16.25 -12.22 19.63
CA LEU A 67 -15.19 -12.64 20.53
C LEU A 67 -15.40 -12.10 21.95
N ASN A 68 -15.80 -10.84 22.07
CA ASN A 68 -16.16 -10.21 23.32
C ASN A 68 -17.31 -9.19 23.12
N PRO A 69 -18.56 -9.53 23.49
CA PRO A 69 -19.71 -8.61 23.34
C PRO A 69 -19.56 -7.29 24.10
N GLU A 70 -18.81 -7.29 25.21
CA GLU A 70 -18.57 -6.10 26.04
C GLU A 70 -17.39 -5.25 25.56
N ALA A 71 -16.57 -5.75 24.62
CA ALA A 71 -15.43 -5.02 24.09
C ALA A 71 -15.85 -3.72 23.39
N ILE A 72 -14.94 -2.74 23.45
CA ILE A 72 -15.03 -1.53 22.64
C ILE A 72 -14.49 -1.86 21.24
N VAL A 73 -15.30 -1.70 20.21
CA VAL A 73 -14.90 -1.91 18.82
C VAL A 73 -14.70 -0.57 18.12
N VAL A 74 -13.46 -0.33 17.73
CA VAL A 74 -13.00 0.89 17.06
C VAL A 74 -12.80 0.61 15.58
N ALA A 75 -13.57 1.26 14.73
CA ALA A 75 -13.35 1.24 13.29
C ALA A 75 -12.48 2.43 12.88
N VAL A 76 -11.37 2.17 12.16
CA VAL A 76 -10.51 3.25 11.64
C VAL A 76 -10.29 3.12 10.14
N GLY A 77 -9.96 4.20 9.45
CA GLY A 77 -9.43 4.16 8.08
C GLY A 77 -10.44 4.38 6.96
N CYS A 78 -10.15 3.80 5.78
CA CYS A 78 -10.79 4.19 4.53
C CYS A 78 -12.29 3.87 4.45
N TYR A 79 -12.72 2.71 4.96
CA TYR A 79 -14.15 2.37 4.97
C TYR A 79 -14.94 3.32 5.87
N VAL A 80 -14.38 3.72 7.02
CA VAL A 80 -14.98 4.71 7.92
C VAL A 80 -15.20 6.05 7.20
N GLN A 81 -14.20 6.47 6.44
CA GLN A 81 -14.23 7.74 5.72
C GLN A 81 -15.30 7.79 4.63
N THR A 82 -15.53 6.67 3.93
CA THR A 82 -16.45 6.61 2.76
C THR A 82 -17.81 6.02 3.06
N GLY A 83 -17.95 5.24 4.13
CA GLY A 83 -19.14 4.46 4.47
C GLY A 83 -19.94 5.01 5.65
N LYS A 84 -19.91 6.32 5.93
CA LYS A 84 -20.47 6.96 7.11
C LYS A 84 -21.87 6.46 7.48
N GLU A 85 -22.83 6.48 6.55
CA GLU A 85 -24.20 6.04 6.80
C GLU A 85 -24.33 4.56 7.18
N ALA A 86 -23.51 3.69 6.59
CA ALA A 86 -23.53 2.26 6.88
C ALA A 86 -22.93 1.97 8.26
N ILE A 87 -21.92 2.74 8.64
CA ILE A 87 -21.21 2.63 9.92
C ILE A 87 -22.07 3.14 11.06
N GLU A 88 -22.74 4.27 10.89
CA GLU A 88 -23.68 4.83 11.90
C GLU A 88 -24.82 3.88 12.25
N LYS A 89 -25.19 2.99 11.32
CA LYS A 89 -26.22 1.96 11.52
C LYS A 89 -25.69 0.63 12.09
N ASP A 90 -24.37 0.45 12.13
CA ASP A 90 -23.75 -0.80 12.56
C ASP A 90 -23.57 -0.82 14.08
N ALA A 91 -24.43 -1.54 14.77
CA ALA A 91 -24.44 -1.66 16.23
C ALA A 91 -23.20 -2.37 16.82
N SER A 92 -22.35 -2.97 15.99
CA SER A 92 -21.11 -3.62 16.43
C SER A 92 -19.97 -2.62 16.62
N ILE A 93 -20.11 -1.37 16.17
CA ILE A 93 -19.08 -0.34 16.23
C ILE A 93 -19.40 0.64 17.37
N ASP A 94 -18.44 0.86 18.25
CA ASP A 94 -18.59 1.80 19.37
C ASP A 94 -17.93 3.15 19.08
N LEU A 95 -16.83 3.17 18.28
CA LEU A 95 -16.02 4.36 18.00
C LEU A 95 -15.51 4.35 16.56
N CYS A 96 -15.54 5.52 15.90
CA CYS A 96 -15.08 5.69 14.52
C CYS A 96 -14.00 6.77 14.43
N ILE A 97 -12.90 6.45 13.75
CA ILE A 97 -11.80 7.39 13.50
C ILE A 97 -11.49 7.40 12.00
N GLY A 98 -11.67 8.55 11.36
CA GLY A 98 -11.35 8.75 9.94
C GLY A 98 -9.86 8.80 9.66
N ASN A 99 -9.51 8.83 8.38
CA ASN A 99 -8.13 9.08 7.96
C ASN A 99 -7.68 10.48 8.40
N ASN A 100 -6.37 10.65 8.60
CA ASN A 100 -5.74 11.88 9.13
C ASN A 100 -6.10 12.23 10.60
N ARG A 101 -6.56 11.23 11.39
CA ARG A 101 -6.78 11.33 12.84
C ARG A 101 -6.29 10.09 13.59
N LYS A 102 -5.57 9.20 12.92
CA LYS A 102 -5.04 7.97 13.51
C LYS A 102 -3.92 8.25 14.53
N LYS A 103 -3.17 9.33 14.33
CA LYS A 103 -2.17 9.80 15.30
C LYS A 103 -2.76 10.16 16.66
N ASP A 104 -4.06 10.46 16.71
CA ASP A 104 -4.75 10.84 17.93
C ASP A 104 -5.45 9.65 18.60
N ILE A 105 -5.23 8.40 18.11
CA ILE A 105 -5.95 7.18 18.54
C ILE A 105 -5.99 7.01 20.06
N ALA A 106 -4.85 7.18 20.71
CA ALA A 106 -4.72 6.99 22.15
C ALA A 106 -5.53 8.05 22.92
N THR A 107 -5.44 9.32 22.52
CA THR A 107 -6.18 10.42 23.13
C THR A 107 -7.69 10.26 22.95
N ILE A 108 -8.14 9.96 21.72
CA ILE A 108 -9.56 9.75 21.40
C ILE A 108 -10.13 8.58 22.22
N LEU A 109 -9.34 7.50 22.34
CA LEU A 109 -9.76 6.34 23.12
C LEU A 109 -9.83 6.64 24.62
N GLU A 110 -8.84 7.36 25.18
CA GLU A 110 -8.85 7.79 26.58
C GLU A 110 -10.04 8.72 26.89
N GLU A 111 -10.37 9.65 26.00
CA GLU A 111 -11.55 10.52 26.14
C GLU A 111 -12.84 9.71 26.12
N TYR A 112 -12.99 8.79 25.19
CA TYR A 112 -14.13 7.90 25.10
C TYR A 112 -14.29 7.01 26.36
N LEU A 113 -13.19 6.48 26.91
CA LEU A 113 -13.19 5.69 28.14
C LEU A 113 -13.57 6.54 29.38
N LYS A 114 -13.14 7.81 29.44
CA LYS A 114 -13.54 8.75 30.50
C LYS A 114 -15.02 9.06 30.45
N GLU A 115 -15.57 9.34 29.27
CA GLU A 115 -17.00 9.59 29.09
C GLU A 115 -17.86 8.39 29.50
N ARG A 116 -17.35 7.16 29.31
CA ARG A 116 -17.99 5.93 29.78
C ARG A 116 -17.84 5.66 31.27
N GLY A 117 -17.05 6.45 31.98
CA GLY A 117 -16.74 6.23 33.41
C GLY A 117 -15.80 5.06 33.68
N GLU A 118 -15.11 4.52 32.67
CA GLU A 118 -14.22 3.36 32.80
C GLU A 118 -12.79 3.71 33.24
N LEU A 119 -12.44 4.98 33.30
CA LEU A 119 -11.14 5.50 33.77
C LEU A 119 -11.20 6.25 35.09
N THR A 120 -12.36 6.31 35.76
CA THR A 120 -12.48 6.91 37.09
C THR A 120 -12.48 5.82 38.17
N GLU A 121 -11.74 6.04 39.26
CA GLU A 121 -11.70 5.14 40.43
C GLU A 121 -13.07 5.00 41.14
N GLU A 122 -14.05 5.82 40.80
CA GLU A 122 -15.42 5.84 41.32
C GLU A 122 -16.43 5.86 40.18
N GLY A 123 -16.96 4.71 39.79
CA GLY A 123 -18.10 4.71 38.87
C GLY A 123 -18.58 3.35 38.43
N THR A 124 -19.82 3.04 38.75
CA THR A 124 -20.60 1.94 38.16
C THR A 124 -20.72 2.14 36.66
N PRO A 125 -20.48 1.10 35.81
CA PRO A 125 -20.57 1.26 34.37
C PRO A 125 -21.98 1.72 33.94
N ALA A 126 -22.02 2.84 33.22
CA ALA A 126 -23.25 3.35 32.67
C ALA A 126 -23.82 2.35 31.64
N ARG A 127 -25.06 1.93 31.86
CA ARG A 127 -25.80 1.02 30.99
C ARG A 127 -26.02 1.68 29.61
N ARG A 128 -25.70 0.95 28.54
CA ARG A 128 -25.95 1.31 27.13
C ARG A 128 -27.44 1.54 26.86
N GLU A 129 -27.92 2.78 26.95
CA GLU A 129 -29.26 3.13 26.47
C GLU A 129 -29.29 4.14 25.30
N ASP A 130 -28.19 4.79 24.95
CA ASP A 130 -28.10 5.68 23.79
C ASP A 130 -26.99 5.29 22.80
N LYS A 131 -27.41 4.81 21.64
CA LYS A 131 -26.52 4.40 20.51
C LYS A 131 -26.14 5.59 19.62
N THR A 132 -25.81 6.71 20.18
CA THR A 132 -25.12 7.74 19.43
C THR A 132 -23.63 7.39 19.43
N LEU A 133 -22.99 7.41 18.25
CA LEU A 133 -21.52 7.25 18.09
C LEU A 133 -20.81 8.46 18.75
N HIS A 134 -20.89 8.56 20.07
CA HIS A 134 -20.14 9.55 20.84
C HIS A 134 -18.66 9.28 20.68
N GLY A 135 -17.88 10.30 20.31
CA GLY A 135 -16.45 10.19 20.06
C GLY A 135 -16.04 9.92 18.59
N THR A 136 -17.00 9.84 17.65
CA THR A 136 -16.68 9.70 16.24
C THR A 136 -15.95 10.94 15.71
N THR A 137 -14.71 10.73 15.25
CA THR A 137 -13.86 11.77 14.69
C THR A 137 -13.51 11.45 13.24
N VAL A 138 -14.37 11.90 12.32
CA VAL A 138 -14.18 11.73 10.87
C VAL A 138 -14.03 13.11 10.23
N PRO A 139 -12.80 13.54 9.88
CA PRO A 139 -12.58 14.85 9.31
C PRO A 139 -13.13 14.96 7.88
N ASP A 140 -13.35 16.19 7.41
CA ASP A 140 -13.57 16.46 5.99
C ASP A 140 -12.22 16.27 5.26
N ILE A 141 -12.00 15.06 4.78
CA ILE A 141 -10.73 14.67 4.15
C ILE A 141 -10.48 15.40 2.82
N ALA A 142 -11.55 15.91 2.17
CA ALA A 142 -11.40 16.67 0.94
C ALA A 142 -10.75 18.04 1.15
N HIS A 143 -10.86 18.58 2.37
CA HIS A 143 -10.29 19.86 2.80
C HIS A 143 -9.21 19.70 3.88
N THR A 144 -8.57 18.53 3.94
CA THR A 144 -7.43 18.26 4.82
C THR A 144 -6.14 18.33 4.00
N TYR A 145 -5.25 19.26 4.34
CA TYR A 145 -4.04 19.57 3.57
C TYR A 145 -2.74 19.24 4.32
N GLU A 146 -2.81 19.08 5.63
CA GLU A 146 -1.65 18.72 6.44
C GLU A 146 -1.39 17.22 6.40
N TYR A 147 -0.11 16.83 6.27
CA TYR A 147 0.29 15.46 6.44
C TYR A 147 0.10 15.03 7.91
N GLU A 148 -0.42 13.82 8.12
CA GLU A 148 -0.55 13.24 9.45
C GLU A 148 0.81 12.73 9.93
N GLU A 149 1.53 13.58 10.66
CA GLU A 149 2.84 13.22 11.19
C GLU A 149 2.70 12.13 12.24
N ALA A 150 3.36 11.02 12.00
CA ALA A 150 3.53 9.90 12.91
C ALA A 150 4.81 9.16 12.53
N GLN A 151 5.58 8.71 13.49
CA GLN A 151 6.84 8.01 13.27
C GLN A 151 6.75 6.61 13.85
N LEU A 152 7.29 5.65 13.13
CA LEU A 152 7.45 4.29 13.60
C LEU A 152 8.89 4.13 14.13
N HIS A 153 9.03 3.60 15.33
CA HIS A 153 10.34 3.34 15.92
C HIS A 153 10.77 1.88 15.77
N GLN A 154 9.82 0.99 15.51
CA GLN A 154 10.07 -0.43 15.28
C GLN A 154 8.86 -1.06 14.60
N THR A 155 9.07 -1.91 13.59
CA THR A 155 7.98 -2.69 13.01
C THR A 155 7.60 -3.85 13.93
N ALA A 156 6.31 -4.19 13.99
CA ALA A 156 5.83 -5.26 14.87
C ALA A 156 5.94 -6.64 14.20
N GLU A 157 5.72 -6.73 12.91
CA GLU A 157 5.53 -8.01 12.20
C GLU A 157 6.40 -8.16 10.95
N HIS A 158 7.17 -7.13 10.55
CA HIS A 158 7.90 -7.14 9.28
C HIS A 158 9.42 -7.11 9.47
N THR A 159 10.11 -7.89 8.65
CA THR A 159 11.58 -7.85 8.54
C THR A 159 12.07 -6.63 7.75
N ARG A 160 11.21 -6.09 6.87
CA ARG A 160 11.46 -4.84 6.13
C ARG A 160 10.69 -3.70 6.78
N ALA A 161 11.34 -2.55 6.97
CA ALA A 161 10.68 -1.38 7.53
C ALA A 161 9.88 -0.64 6.44
N TYR A 162 8.57 -0.52 6.61
CA TYR A 162 7.75 0.36 5.78
C TYR A 162 7.86 1.78 6.28
N ILE A 163 8.10 2.75 5.38
CA ILE A 163 8.09 4.18 5.70
C ILE A 163 7.06 4.86 4.81
N LYS A 164 6.02 5.40 5.43
CA LYS A 164 4.98 6.17 4.73
C LYS A 164 5.49 7.59 4.48
N ILE A 165 5.67 7.95 3.20
CA ILE A 165 6.18 9.26 2.80
C ILE A 165 5.11 10.17 2.18
N GLN A 166 3.93 9.62 1.83
CA GLN A 166 2.91 10.37 1.09
C GLN A 166 1.52 9.79 1.37
N ASP A 167 0.48 10.63 1.39
CA ASP A 167 -0.93 10.27 1.50
C ASP A 167 -1.79 11.07 0.53
N GLY A 168 -3.02 10.56 0.25
CA GLY A 168 -3.95 11.18 -0.67
C GLY A 168 -3.52 11.11 -2.14
N CYS A 169 -4.42 11.52 -3.06
CA CYS A 169 -4.16 11.45 -4.50
C CYS A 169 -4.99 12.46 -5.29
N ASN A 170 -4.38 13.13 -6.28
CA ASN A 170 -5.01 14.11 -7.14
C ASN A 170 -5.30 13.58 -8.56
N GLN A 171 -5.12 12.28 -8.83
CA GLN A 171 -5.30 11.73 -10.18
C GLN A 171 -6.77 11.61 -10.60
N PHE A 172 -7.68 11.42 -9.64
CA PHE A 172 -9.12 11.30 -9.89
C PHE A 172 -9.48 10.28 -10.97
N CYS A 173 -8.78 9.14 -10.99
CA CYS A 173 -9.13 8.04 -11.89
C CYS A 173 -10.61 7.70 -11.72
N SER A 174 -11.32 7.48 -12.82
CA SER A 174 -12.79 7.37 -12.82
C SER A 174 -13.36 6.23 -11.96
N TYR A 175 -12.56 5.21 -11.67
CA TYR A 175 -12.92 4.06 -10.85
C TYR A 175 -12.50 4.16 -9.38
N CYS A 176 -11.68 5.15 -9.02
CA CYS A 176 -10.94 5.14 -7.77
C CYS A 176 -11.66 5.89 -6.66
N ALA A 177 -11.86 5.22 -5.52
CA ALA A 177 -12.45 5.82 -4.33
C ALA A 177 -11.41 6.50 -3.40
N ILE A 178 -10.13 6.43 -3.72
CA ILE A 178 -9.06 6.96 -2.87
C ILE A 178 -9.18 8.47 -2.61
N PRO A 179 -9.49 9.35 -3.59
CA PRO A 179 -9.68 10.76 -3.30
C PRO A 179 -10.82 11.04 -2.31
N LEU A 180 -11.84 10.15 -2.25
CA LEU A 180 -12.94 10.24 -1.30
C LEU A 180 -12.53 9.73 0.10
N ALA A 181 -11.63 8.73 0.15
CA ALA A 181 -11.20 8.10 1.38
C ALA A 181 -9.99 8.78 2.04
N ARG A 182 -9.05 9.29 1.23
CA ARG A 182 -7.77 9.83 1.72
C ARG A 182 -7.52 11.28 1.32
N GLY A 183 -8.41 11.89 0.55
CA GLY A 183 -8.32 13.29 0.16
C GLY A 183 -7.18 13.60 -0.82
N ARG A 184 -6.67 14.81 -0.71
CA ARG A 184 -5.63 15.37 -1.59
C ARG A 184 -4.25 14.86 -1.23
N VAL A 185 -3.29 15.04 -2.15
CA VAL A 185 -1.87 14.75 -1.92
C VAL A 185 -1.39 15.52 -0.70
N ARG A 186 -0.72 14.81 0.18
CA ARG A 186 0.02 15.34 1.32
C ARG A 186 1.32 14.57 1.42
N SER A 187 2.43 15.29 1.40
CA SER A 187 3.77 14.72 1.43
C SER A 187 4.42 14.95 2.78
N ARG A 188 5.14 13.96 3.25
CA ARG A 188 5.95 14.03 4.46
C ARG A 188 7.26 14.74 4.16
N LYS A 189 7.75 15.57 5.07
CA LYS A 189 9.02 16.26 4.93
C LYS A 189 10.18 15.27 4.81
N ALA A 190 11.13 15.58 3.94
CA ALA A 190 12.27 14.69 3.69
C ALA A 190 13.11 14.45 4.96
N GLU A 191 13.25 15.47 5.81
CA GLU A 191 13.99 15.40 7.07
C GLU A 191 13.38 14.35 8.03
N ASP A 192 12.04 14.34 8.15
CA ASP A 192 11.32 13.40 9.03
C ASP A 192 11.40 11.97 8.50
N VAL A 193 11.42 11.82 7.17
CA VAL A 193 11.61 10.51 6.51
C VAL A 193 13.02 9.97 6.74
N LEU A 194 14.04 10.83 6.63
CA LEU A 194 15.43 10.46 6.89
C LEU A 194 15.63 10.06 8.35
N GLN A 195 15.11 10.84 9.28
CA GLN A 195 15.19 10.53 10.72
C GLN A 195 14.57 9.16 11.04
N GLU A 196 13.42 8.84 10.45
CA GLU A 196 12.79 7.52 10.64
C GLU A 196 13.64 6.42 10.00
N ALA A 197 14.23 6.63 8.82
CA ALA A 197 15.12 5.67 8.19
C ALA A 197 16.39 5.40 9.03
N GLU A 198 16.97 6.44 9.63
CA GLU A 198 18.08 6.32 10.58
C GLU A 198 17.68 5.51 11.82
N THR A 199 16.51 5.80 12.40
CA THR A 199 15.96 5.03 13.53
C THR A 199 15.77 3.55 13.17
N MET A 200 15.29 3.24 11.95
CA MET A 200 15.14 1.87 11.50
C MET A 200 16.51 1.19 11.30
N ALA A 201 17.50 1.90 10.76
CA ALA A 201 18.86 1.39 10.61
C ALA A 201 19.50 1.06 11.97
N GLU A 202 19.35 1.93 12.97
CA GLU A 202 19.81 1.70 14.36
C GLU A 202 19.16 0.47 15.01
N LYS A 203 17.91 0.13 14.63
CA LYS A 203 17.21 -1.09 15.04
C LYS A 203 17.63 -2.33 14.26
N GLY A 204 18.53 -2.19 13.29
CA GLY A 204 19.10 -3.28 12.51
C GLY A 204 18.30 -3.67 11.26
N TYR A 205 17.29 -2.90 10.85
CA TYR A 205 16.60 -3.14 9.59
C TYR A 205 17.52 -2.87 8.40
N GLN A 206 17.62 -3.83 7.48
CA GLN A 206 18.51 -3.74 6.32
C GLN A 206 17.79 -3.27 5.04
N GLU A 207 16.48 -3.44 4.97
CA GLU A 207 15.66 -2.98 3.84
C GLU A 207 14.54 -2.05 4.32
N ILE A 208 14.42 -0.89 3.67
CA ILE A 208 13.26 0.00 3.80
C ILE A 208 12.41 -0.03 2.54
N VAL A 209 11.10 0.08 2.72
CA VAL A 209 10.11 0.14 1.64
C VAL A 209 9.37 1.46 1.71
N LEU A 210 9.63 2.35 0.77
CA LEU A 210 8.91 3.61 0.67
C LEU A 210 7.46 3.34 0.24
N THR A 211 6.51 3.78 1.03
CA THR A 211 5.09 3.57 0.75
C THR A 211 4.30 4.88 0.75
N GLY A 212 3.26 4.90 -0.05
CA GLY A 212 2.34 6.02 -0.18
C GLY A 212 1.16 5.63 -1.06
N ILE A 213 0.21 6.54 -1.17
CA ILE A 213 -0.96 6.36 -2.04
C ILE A 213 -0.61 6.61 -3.50
N HIS A 214 0.22 7.61 -3.76
CA HIS A 214 0.69 7.96 -5.10
C HIS A 214 2.09 8.56 -5.01
N LEU A 215 3.11 7.72 -4.91
CA LEU A 215 4.50 8.14 -4.69
C LEU A 215 5.01 9.10 -5.76
N SER A 216 4.56 8.95 -7.00
CA SER A 216 4.92 9.85 -8.10
C SER A 216 4.49 11.32 -7.87
N SER A 217 3.58 11.57 -6.94
CA SER A 217 3.17 12.92 -6.52
C SER A 217 3.86 13.42 -5.26
N TYR A 218 4.89 12.72 -4.77
CA TYR A 218 5.62 13.17 -3.59
C TYR A 218 6.25 14.54 -3.81
N GLY A 219 5.98 15.47 -2.90
CA GLY A 219 6.54 16.81 -2.87
C GLY A 219 5.87 17.84 -3.78
N ILE A 220 4.81 17.50 -4.53
CA ILE A 220 4.09 18.49 -5.36
C ILE A 220 3.38 19.55 -4.52
N ASP A 221 3.11 19.27 -3.26
CA ASP A 221 2.44 20.12 -2.29
C ASP A 221 3.41 21.03 -1.51
N PHE A 222 4.74 20.87 -1.64
CA PHE A 222 5.71 21.65 -0.90
C PHE A 222 5.85 23.11 -1.35
N GLU A 223 5.54 23.42 -2.60
CA GLU A 223 5.76 24.73 -3.21
C GLU A 223 4.44 25.41 -3.64
N ASP A 224 3.28 24.83 -3.35
CA ASP A 224 1.99 25.37 -3.74
C ASP A 224 1.36 26.21 -2.62
N GLU A 225 1.58 27.55 -2.65
CA GLU A 225 0.95 28.49 -1.71
C GLU A 225 -0.58 28.41 -1.76
N ALA A 226 -1.18 28.11 -2.93
CA ALA A 226 -2.62 27.92 -3.06
C ALA A 226 -3.10 26.66 -2.35
N TRP A 227 -2.23 25.68 -2.17
CA TRP A 227 -2.47 24.47 -1.38
C TRP A 227 -2.55 24.76 0.12
N ALA A 228 -1.59 25.55 0.63
CA ALA A 228 -1.54 25.95 2.03
C ALA A 228 -2.73 26.85 2.44
N GLU A 229 -3.30 27.62 1.49
CA GLU A 229 -4.43 28.49 1.71
C GLU A 229 -5.81 27.84 1.53
N GLY A 230 -5.87 26.52 1.23
CA GLY A 230 -7.12 25.79 0.99
C GLY A 230 -7.88 26.27 -0.26
N LYS A 231 -7.24 27.08 -1.11
CA LYS A 231 -7.82 27.58 -2.35
C LYS A 231 -7.86 26.49 -3.40
N SER A 232 -9.02 25.97 -3.60
CA SER A 232 -9.42 24.80 -4.34
C SER A 232 -8.80 24.64 -5.74
N VAL A 233 -8.46 23.41 -6.03
CA VAL A 233 -8.09 22.77 -7.31
C VAL A 233 -9.15 22.93 -8.45
N ARG A 234 -10.23 23.69 -8.28
CA ARG A 234 -11.23 23.93 -9.34
C ARG A 234 -10.68 24.57 -10.63
N LYS A 235 -9.45 25.15 -10.60
CA LYS A 235 -8.78 25.71 -11.77
C LYS A 235 -8.04 24.69 -12.64
N VAL A 236 -7.88 23.44 -12.21
CA VAL A 236 -7.12 22.40 -12.97
C VAL A 236 -7.81 22.00 -14.29
N GLN A 237 -9.13 22.15 -14.39
CA GLN A 237 -9.86 21.78 -15.62
C GLN A 237 -9.59 22.71 -16.83
N ASN A 238 -9.03 23.91 -16.58
CA ASN A 238 -8.76 24.91 -17.62
C ASN A 238 -7.27 25.31 -17.72
N ALA A 239 -6.38 24.63 -17.01
CA ALA A 239 -4.94 24.86 -17.12
C ALA A 239 -4.40 24.24 -18.42
N GLY A 240 -3.46 24.92 -19.08
CA GLY A 240 -2.75 24.35 -20.24
C GLY A 240 -1.99 23.08 -19.86
N ASP A 241 -1.66 22.23 -20.85
CA ASP A 241 -1.06 20.91 -20.62
C ASP A 241 0.19 20.96 -19.73
N THR A 242 1.03 21.98 -19.89
CA THR A 242 2.26 22.16 -19.09
C THR A 242 1.98 22.46 -17.62
N GLU A 243 1.01 23.34 -17.30
CA GLU A 243 0.62 23.62 -15.91
C GLU A 243 -0.08 22.42 -15.27
N LYS A 244 -0.84 21.64 -16.06
CA LYS A 244 -1.48 20.41 -15.61
C LYS A 244 -0.44 19.34 -15.28
N GLU A 245 0.60 19.22 -16.09
CA GLU A 245 1.72 18.31 -15.87
C GLU A 245 2.51 18.66 -14.61
N GLN A 246 2.82 19.94 -14.41
CA GLN A 246 3.47 20.43 -13.20
C GLN A 246 2.68 20.08 -11.93
N ARG A 247 1.36 20.29 -11.94
CA ARG A 247 0.47 19.99 -10.80
C ARG A 247 0.28 18.51 -10.55
N LEU A 248 0.57 17.65 -11.53
CA LEU A 248 0.55 16.19 -11.39
C LEU A 248 1.91 15.61 -10.99
N GLY A 249 2.94 16.45 -10.82
CA GLY A 249 4.27 16.03 -10.40
C GLY A 249 5.18 15.55 -11.53
N TYR A 250 4.93 15.94 -12.79
CA TYR A 250 5.65 15.46 -13.99
C TYR A 250 6.69 16.44 -14.53
N THR A 251 7.40 17.16 -13.70
CA THR A 251 8.29 18.27 -14.10
C THR A 251 9.72 17.88 -14.48
N GLY A 252 10.03 16.63 -14.78
CA GLY A 252 11.40 16.21 -15.11
C GLY A 252 12.38 16.20 -13.91
N GLU A 253 12.13 17.02 -12.89
CA GLU A 253 12.75 16.96 -11.57
C GLU A 253 11.80 16.25 -10.61
N SER A 254 12.23 15.13 -10.03
CA SER A 254 11.40 14.34 -9.15
C SER A 254 11.86 14.47 -7.70
N LYS A 255 11.07 15.13 -6.86
CA LYS A 255 11.31 15.22 -5.40
C LYS A 255 11.39 13.82 -4.76
N LEU A 256 10.71 12.83 -5.34
CA LEU A 256 10.83 11.43 -4.91
C LEU A 256 12.25 10.89 -5.16
N VAL A 257 12.82 11.15 -6.34
CA VAL A 257 14.18 10.69 -6.67
C VAL A 257 15.20 11.42 -5.79
N ASP A 258 15.02 12.72 -5.55
CA ASP A 258 15.88 13.50 -4.64
C ASP A 258 15.85 12.89 -3.21
N LEU A 259 14.67 12.50 -2.72
CA LEU A 259 14.52 11.82 -1.43
C LEU A 259 15.23 10.46 -1.41
N VAL A 260 15.05 9.65 -2.47
CA VAL A 260 15.69 8.33 -2.59
C VAL A 260 17.21 8.45 -2.58
N GLU A 261 17.78 9.41 -3.29
CA GLU A 261 19.22 9.68 -3.29
C GLU A 261 19.75 10.02 -1.89
N ARG A 262 19.03 10.87 -1.14
CA ARG A 262 19.38 11.20 0.25
C ARG A 262 19.29 9.97 1.17
N LEU A 263 18.25 9.15 1.03
CA LEU A 263 18.07 7.92 1.80
C LEU A 263 19.18 6.88 1.53
N CYS A 264 19.76 6.85 0.33
CA CYS A 264 20.90 6.01 0.05
C CYS A 264 22.15 6.36 0.88
N GLY A 265 22.22 7.57 1.44
CA GLY A 265 23.25 7.98 2.38
C GLY A 265 23.08 7.44 3.81
N VAL A 266 21.92 6.89 4.18
CA VAL A 266 21.69 6.36 5.52
C VAL A 266 22.53 5.11 5.75
N GLU A 267 23.41 5.14 6.76
CA GLU A 267 24.23 4.00 7.16
C GLU A 267 23.36 2.89 7.76
N GLY A 268 23.75 1.63 7.59
CA GLY A 268 22.99 0.46 8.08
C GLY A 268 21.92 -0.04 7.10
N ILE A 269 21.25 0.84 6.37
CA ILE A 269 20.32 0.42 5.30
C ILE A 269 21.10 -0.08 4.09
N GLN A 270 20.78 -1.30 3.64
CA GLN A 270 21.39 -1.95 2.50
C GLN A 270 20.52 -1.89 1.25
N ARG A 271 19.19 -1.84 1.41
CA ARG A 271 18.23 -1.86 0.32
C ARG A 271 17.12 -0.83 0.51
N ILE A 272 16.77 -0.15 -0.58
CA ILE A 272 15.64 0.77 -0.65
C ILE A 272 14.70 0.29 -1.76
N ARG A 273 13.50 -0.08 -1.39
CA ARG A 273 12.45 -0.48 -2.32
C ARG A 273 11.43 0.64 -2.48
N ILE A 274 11.14 0.99 -3.71
CA ILE A 274 10.14 2.02 -4.02
C ILE A 274 8.80 1.31 -4.24
N GLY A 275 7.75 1.81 -3.62
CA GLY A 275 6.39 1.33 -3.83
C GLY A 275 5.86 1.69 -5.23
N SER A 276 4.53 1.67 -5.39
CA SER A 276 3.89 1.86 -6.70
C SER A 276 4.20 3.23 -7.31
N LEU A 277 4.65 3.20 -8.56
CA LEU A 277 4.94 4.38 -9.38
C LEU A 277 3.93 4.52 -10.53
N GLU A 278 3.71 5.73 -10.96
CA GLU A 278 3.06 6.02 -12.24
C GLU A 278 4.13 6.18 -13.33
N PRO A 279 3.88 5.72 -14.58
CA PRO A 279 4.92 5.65 -15.61
C PRO A 279 5.58 7.01 -15.90
N ARG A 280 4.83 8.11 -15.89
CA ARG A 280 5.34 9.43 -16.27
C ARG A 280 6.45 9.99 -15.38
N VAL A 281 6.62 9.51 -14.14
CA VAL A 281 7.78 9.88 -13.30
C VAL A 281 9.05 9.15 -13.74
N VAL A 282 8.89 8.04 -14.49
CA VAL A 282 10.01 7.22 -14.95
C VAL A 282 10.44 7.69 -16.33
N THR A 283 11.32 8.68 -16.36
CA THR A 283 12.01 9.16 -17.56
C THR A 283 13.38 8.49 -17.69
N THR A 284 14.03 8.60 -18.84
CA THR A 284 15.42 8.14 -19.00
C THR A 284 16.35 8.77 -17.96
N GLN A 285 16.14 10.04 -17.62
CA GLN A 285 16.95 10.74 -16.62
C GLN A 285 16.72 10.19 -15.22
N THR A 286 15.45 10.05 -14.78
CA THR A 286 15.14 9.54 -13.44
C THR A 286 15.52 8.07 -13.29
N ALA A 287 15.34 7.24 -14.33
CA ALA A 287 15.81 5.85 -14.33
C ALA A 287 17.34 5.75 -14.16
N LYS A 288 18.12 6.58 -14.87
CA LYS A 288 19.59 6.63 -14.72
C LYS A 288 20.01 7.11 -13.34
N ARG A 289 19.33 8.12 -12.77
CA ARG A 289 19.60 8.60 -11.39
C ARG A 289 19.38 7.48 -10.37
N LEU A 290 18.24 6.78 -10.47
CA LEU A 290 17.94 5.65 -9.58
C LEU A 290 18.94 4.51 -9.74
N ALA A 291 19.31 4.16 -10.98
CA ALA A 291 20.27 3.09 -11.25
C ALA A 291 21.71 3.41 -10.79
N ALA A 292 22.04 4.70 -10.65
CA ALA A 292 23.30 5.15 -10.07
C ALA A 292 23.37 4.89 -8.55
N GLN A 293 22.24 4.56 -7.91
CA GLN A 293 22.16 4.31 -6.48
C GLN A 293 22.21 2.80 -6.18
N PRO A 294 23.28 2.25 -5.65
CA PRO A 294 23.45 0.80 -5.48
C PRO A 294 22.48 0.16 -4.47
N LYS A 295 21.88 0.96 -3.57
CA LYS A 295 20.91 0.48 -2.59
C LYS A 295 19.49 0.39 -3.15
N VAL A 296 19.19 1.02 -4.30
CA VAL A 296 17.87 0.97 -4.92
C VAL A 296 17.61 -0.39 -5.52
N CYS A 297 16.61 -1.08 -5.04
CA CYS A 297 16.20 -2.39 -5.54
C CYS A 297 15.76 -2.29 -7.01
N PRO A 298 16.27 -3.17 -7.92
CA PRO A 298 15.85 -3.21 -9.32
C PRO A 298 14.48 -3.89 -9.49
N HIS A 299 13.49 -3.42 -8.72
CA HIS A 299 12.11 -3.86 -8.73
C HIS A 299 11.19 -2.64 -8.77
N PHE A 300 10.36 -2.55 -9.79
CA PHE A 300 9.49 -1.40 -10.03
C PHE A 300 8.06 -1.84 -10.28
N HIS A 301 7.16 -1.42 -9.40
CA HIS A 301 5.73 -1.57 -9.64
C HIS A 301 5.24 -0.35 -10.41
N LEU A 302 4.97 -0.51 -11.70
CA LEU A 302 4.41 0.54 -12.57
C LEU A 302 2.92 0.29 -12.81
N SER A 303 2.06 1.17 -12.31
CA SER A 303 0.60 1.03 -12.43
C SER A 303 0.13 1.26 -13.87
N LEU A 304 -0.21 0.17 -14.61
CA LEU A 304 -0.70 0.22 -15.98
C LEU A 304 -2.22 0.41 -16.06
N GLN A 305 -2.95 -0.43 -15.36
CA GLN A 305 -4.42 -0.54 -15.29
C GLN A 305 -5.08 -1.13 -16.55
N SER A 306 -4.67 -0.76 -17.77
CA SER A 306 -5.11 -1.34 -19.05
C SER A 306 -4.05 -1.14 -20.12
N GLY A 307 -3.91 -2.09 -21.04
CA GLY A 307 -3.03 -2.00 -22.21
C GLY A 307 -3.71 -1.37 -23.44
N CYS A 308 -4.88 -0.76 -23.28
CA CYS A 308 -5.63 -0.09 -24.36
C CYS A 308 -5.82 1.40 -24.06
N ASP A 309 -5.40 2.27 -24.96
CA ASP A 309 -5.49 3.74 -24.80
C ASP A 309 -6.93 4.24 -24.68
N ALA A 310 -7.89 3.59 -25.34
CA ALA A 310 -9.30 3.96 -25.24
C ALA A 310 -9.84 3.69 -23.83
N THR A 311 -9.49 2.55 -23.24
CA THR A 311 -9.84 2.20 -21.87
C THR A 311 -9.11 3.10 -20.87
N LEU A 312 -7.81 3.39 -21.05
CA LEU A 312 -7.05 4.32 -20.20
C LEU A 312 -7.70 5.73 -20.17
N ARG A 313 -8.14 6.24 -21.31
CA ARG A 313 -8.87 7.53 -21.38
C ARG A 313 -10.17 7.48 -20.58
N ARG A 314 -10.98 6.41 -20.69
CA ARG A 314 -12.20 6.23 -19.90
C ARG A 314 -11.91 6.10 -18.41
N MET A 315 -10.77 5.50 -18.04
CA MET A 315 -10.27 5.41 -16.68
C MET A 315 -9.77 6.76 -16.13
N ASN A 316 -9.70 7.81 -16.96
CA ASN A 316 -9.07 9.09 -16.64
C ASN A 316 -7.60 8.94 -16.27
N ARG A 317 -6.86 8.06 -16.99
CA ARG A 317 -5.41 7.96 -16.87
C ARG A 317 -4.75 9.02 -17.77
N HIS A 318 -3.64 9.57 -17.28
CA HIS A 318 -2.95 10.70 -17.90
C HIS A 318 -1.72 10.27 -18.71
N TYR A 319 -1.66 9.03 -19.13
CA TYR A 319 -0.62 8.46 -19.99
C TYR A 319 -1.24 7.51 -21.04
N THR A 320 -0.49 7.25 -22.06
CA THR A 320 -0.78 6.27 -23.12
C THR A 320 0.03 4.98 -22.91
N THR A 321 -0.35 3.92 -23.61
CA THR A 321 0.44 2.67 -23.68
C THR A 321 1.84 2.91 -24.24
N GLY A 322 1.99 3.85 -25.19
CA GLY A 322 3.28 4.25 -25.73
C GLY A 322 4.21 4.89 -24.68
N GLU A 323 3.70 5.84 -23.90
CA GLU A 323 4.43 6.48 -22.80
C GLU A 323 4.78 5.48 -21.70
N TYR A 324 3.85 4.57 -21.38
CA TYR A 324 4.12 3.49 -20.44
C TYR A 324 5.28 2.60 -20.91
N TYR A 325 5.25 2.18 -22.18
CA TYR A 325 6.29 1.34 -22.74
C TYR A 325 7.65 2.05 -22.76
N ALA A 326 7.69 3.35 -23.06
CA ALA A 326 8.90 4.16 -22.99
C ALA A 326 9.51 4.19 -21.57
N SER A 327 8.67 4.23 -20.52
CA SER A 327 9.13 4.14 -19.13
C SER A 327 9.72 2.76 -18.80
N VAL A 328 9.11 1.69 -19.33
CA VAL A 328 9.66 0.33 -19.20
C VAL A 328 11.03 0.21 -19.87
N GLU A 329 11.16 0.73 -21.10
CA GLU A 329 12.44 0.72 -21.82
C GLU A 329 13.51 1.54 -21.10
N ALA A 330 13.16 2.70 -20.53
CA ALA A 330 14.09 3.51 -19.74
C ALA A 330 14.62 2.75 -18.51
N LEU A 331 13.77 1.98 -17.82
CA LEU A 331 14.22 1.13 -16.71
C LEU A 331 15.09 -0.03 -17.19
N ARG A 332 14.72 -0.67 -18.29
CA ARG A 332 15.52 -1.77 -18.88
C ARG A 332 16.87 -1.30 -19.36
N GLU A 333 16.95 -0.13 -19.98
CA GLU A 333 18.23 0.48 -20.38
C GLU A 333 19.13 0.77 -19.16
N ALA A 334 18.54 1.29 -18.08
CA ALA A 334 19.29 1.69 -16.90
C ALA A 334 19.73 0.51 -16.01
N TYR A 335 18.90 -0.53 -15.86
CA TYR A 335 19.11 -1.65 -14.93
C TYR A 335 19.42 -3.00 -15.62
N GLY A 336 19.33 -3.08 -16.94
CA GLY A 336 19.46 -4.32 -17.72
C GLY A 336 18.12 -5.09 -17.78
N ASN A 337 17.75 -5.81 -16.74
CA ASN A 337 16.51 -6.57 -16.71
C ASN A 337 15.86 -6.52 -15.32
N PRO A 338 15.37 -5.35 -14.88
CA PRO A 338 14.74 -5.22 -13.58
C PRO A 338 13.40 -5.96 -13.52
N ALA A 339 12.96 -6.32 -12.34
CA ALA A 339 11.63 -6.86 -12.13
C ALA A 339 10.59 -5.73 -12.29
N ILE A 340 9.74 -5.83 -13.29
CA ILE A 340 8.65 -4.88 -13.51
C ILE A 340 7.34 -5.59 -13.22
N THR A 341 6.56 -5.02 -12.28
CA THR A 341 5.25 -5.52 -11.88
C THR A 341 4.18 -4.49 -12.13
N THR A 342 2.92 -4.90 -12.24
CA THR A 342 1.82 -3.98 -12.52
C THR A 342 0.48 -4.46 -11.98
N ASP A 343 -0.48 -3.53 -11.94
CA ASP A 343 -1.91 -3.81 -11.76
C ASP A 343 -2.64 -3.72 -13.10
N VAL A 344 -3.60 -4.62 -13.34
CA VAL A 344 -4.48 -4.64 -14.50
C VAL A 344 -5.93 -4.81 -14.05
N ILE A 345 -6.83 -3.99 -14.59
CA ILE A 345 -8.27 -4.07 -14.34
C ILE A 345 -8.96 -4.57 -15.60
N VAL A 346 -9.63 -5.72 -15.50
CA VAL A 346 -10.45 -6.29 -16.58
C VAL A 346 -11.93 -5.98 -16.39
N GLY A 347 -12.66 -5.84 -17.50
CA GLY A 347 -14.10 -5.58 -17.48
C GLY A 347 -14.45 -4.18 -16.98
N PHE A 348 -13.62 -3.21 -17.29
CA PHE A 348 -13.94 -1.80 -17.07
C PHE A 348 -15.16 -1.40 -17.91
N PRO A 349 -16.06 -0.49 -17.44
CA PRO A 349 -17.23 -0.09 -18.23
C PRO A 349 -16.90 0.33 -19.65
N GLY A 350 -17.57 -0.28 -20.63
CA GLY A 350 -17.37 -0.05 -22.07
C GLY A 350 -16.14 -0.73 -22.65
N GLU A 351 -15.46 -1.62 -21.96
CA GLU A 351 -14.34 -2.40 -22.49
C GLU A 351 -14.85 -3.44 -23.51
N THR A 352 -14.54 -3.24 -24.79
CA THR A 352 -14.89 -4.20 -25.86
C THR A 352 -13.94 -5.40 -25.86
N GLU A 353 -14.24 -6.39 -26.74
CA GLU A 353 -13.34 -7.54 -26.91
C GLU A 353 -12.02 -7.11 -27.55
N GLU A 354 -12.07 -6.25 -28.56
CA GLU A 354 -10.88 -5.73 -29.23
C GLU A 354 -10.00 -4.92 -28.30
N GLU A 355 -10.58 -4.22 -27.32
CA GLU A 355 -9.84 -3.48 -26.30
C GLU A 355 -9.18 -4.42 -25.28
N PHE A 356 -9.84 -5.53 -24.95
CA PHE A 356 -9.27 -6.57 -24.11
C PHE A 356 -8.12 -7.30 -24.82
N GLU A 357 -8.31 -7.72 -26.10
CA GLU A 357 -7.25 -8.32 -26.93
C GLU A 357 -6.04 -7.38 -27.07
N ALA A 358 -6.27 -6.06 -27.27
CA ALA A 358 -5.21 -5.07 -27.30
C ALA A 358 -4.45 -4.99 -25.97
N THR A 359 -5.17 -5.13 -24.83
CA THR A 359 -4.56 -5.17 -23.51
C THR A 359 -3.70 -6.42 -23.36
N GLU A 360 -4.20 -7.59 -23.72
CA GLU A 360 -3.43 -8.85 -23.65
C GLU A 360 -2.14 -8.77 -24.50
N ALA A 361 -2.27 -8.32 -25.76
CA ALA A 361 -1.13 -8.16 -26.65
C ALA A 361 -0.08 -7.18 -26.09
N PHE A 362 -0.53 -6.10 -25.44
CA PHE A 362 0.38 -5.15 -24.79
C PHE A 362 1.09 -5.78 -23.58
N LEU A 363 0.39 -6.55 -22.75
CA LEU A 363 0.98 -7.28 -21.62
C LEU A 363 2.02 -8.30 -22.09
N GLN A 364 1.73 -9.02 -23.18
CA GLN A 364 2.69 -9.93 -23.82
C GLN A 364 3.94 -9.18 -24.32
N LYS A 365 3.75 -8.04 -24.96
CA LYS A 365 4.84 -7.19 -25.47
C LYS A 365 5.74 -6.68 -24.33
N VAL A 366 5.16 -6.24 -23.22
CA VAL A 366 5.93 -5.73 -22.06
C VAL A 366 6.69 -6.86 -21.38
N GLY A 367 6.10 -8.01 -21.15
CA GLY A 367 6.72 -9.15 -20.44
C GLY A 367 7.02 -8.79 -18.99
N PHE A 368 5.99 -8.74 -18.16
CA PHE A 368 6.09 -8.42 -16.75
C PHE A 368 6.69 -9.57 -15.92
N TYR A 369 7.27 -9.22 -14.77
CA TYR A 369 7.59 -10.22 -13.74
C TYR A 369 6.33 -10.72 -13.05
N GLU A 370 5.48 -9.83 -12.55
CA GLU A 370 4.19 -10.17 -11.94
C GLU A 370 3.12 -9.16 -12.33
N MET A 371 1.89 -9.64 -12.43
CA MET A 371 0.71 -8.81 -12.72
C MET A 371 -0.41 -9.12 -11.72
N HIS A 372 -0.90 -8.09 -11.05
CA HIS A 372 -2.09 -8.22 -10.21
C HIS A 372 -3.34 -7.95 -11.05
N ILE A 373 -4.09 -9.00 -11.35
CA ILE A 373 -5.28 -8.93 -12.19
C ILE A 373 -6.52 -8.74 -11.33
N PHE A 374 -7.21 -7.61 -11.53
CA PHE A 374 -8.42 -7.24 -10.81
C PHE A 374 -9.63 -7.19 -11.75
N LYS A 375 -10.73 -7.78 -11.33
CA LYS A 375 -12.03 -7.50 -11.97
C LYS A 375 -12.51 -6.12 -11.54
N TYR A 376 -12.98 -5.30 -12.46
CA TYR A 376 -13.54 -3.99 -12.11
C TYR A 376 -14.62 -4.13 -11.03
N SER A 377 -14.46 -3.39 -9.96
CA SER A 377 -15.37 -3.35 -8.80
C SER A 377 -16.09 -2.00 -8.75
N LYS A 378 -17.41 -2.00 -8.93
CA LYS A 378 -18.25 -0.80 -8.90
C LYS A 378 -18.22 -0.15 -7.51
N ARG A 379 -17.69 1.06 -7.40
CA ARG A 379 -17.56 1.80 -6.13
C ARG A 379 -18.49 3.00 -6.09
N ALA A 380 -19.35 3.08 -5.07
CA ALA A 380 -20.23 4.23 -4.87
C ALA A 380 -19.44 5.54 -4.82
N GLY A 381 -19.97 6.60 -5.43
CA GLY A 381 -19.32 7.91 -5.50
C GLY A 381 -18.27 8.07 -6.58
N THR A 382 -17.88 6.99 -7.30
CA THR A 382 -16.94 7.07 -8.43
C THR A 382 -17.66 7.32 -9.77
N VAL A 383 -16.98 7.98 -10.71
CA VAL A 383 -17.53 8.27 -12.04
C VAL A 383 -17.87 6.97 -12.79
N ALA A 384 -16.97 5.97 -12.74
CA ALA A 384 -17.16 4.70 -13.43
C ALA A 384 -18.36 3.90 -12.88
N ALA A 385 -18.78 4.12 -11.63
CA ALA A 385 -19.97 3.50 -11.09
C ALA A 385 -21.27 3.97 -11.78
N GLY A 386 -21.27 5.20 -12.32
CA GLY A 386 -22.38 5.78 -13.07
C GLY A 386 -22.38 5.49 -14.56
N MET A 387 -21.32 4.89 -15.11
CA MET A 387 -21.25 4.55 -16.54
C MET A 387 -22.28 3.47 -16.88
N LYS A 388 -22.93 3.57 -18.06
CA LYS A 388 -24.02 2.67 -18.45
C LYS A 388 -23.55 1.30 -18.92
N GLU A 389 -22.42 1.23 -19.59
CA GLU A 389 -21.90 0.02 -20.27
C GLU A 389 -21.12 -0.87 -19.29
N GLN A 390 -21.78 -1.31 -18.21
CA GLN A 390 -21.18 -2.20 -17.22
C GLN A 390 -20.99 -3.61 -17.81
N ILE A 391 -19.79 -4.16 -17.67
CA ILE A 391 -19.44 -5.49 -18.18
C ILE A 391 -20.01 -6.56 -17.24
N PRO A 392 -20.67 -7.60 -17.77
CA PRO A 392 -21.20 -8.72 -16.98
C PRO A 392 -20.11 -9.48 -16.24
N GLU A 393 -20.45 -10.01 -15.04
CA GLU A 393 -19.48 -10.71 -14.19
C GLU A 393 -18.87 -11.98 -14.86
N PRO A 394 -19.62 -12.79 -15.65
CA PRO A 394 -19.01 -13.91 -16.39
C PRO A 394 -17.88 -13.48 -17.32
N VAL A 395 -18.07 -12.40 -18.10
CA VAL A 395 -17.04 -11.86 -19.01
C VAL A 395 -15.80 -11.40 -18.25
N LYS A 396 -15.97 -10.69 -17.11
CA LYS A 396 -14.84 -10.31 -16.25
C LYS A 396 -14.09 -11.54 -15.74
N THR A 397 -14.82 -12.61 -15.41
CA THR A 397 -14.22 -13.84 -14.88
C THR A 397 -13.38 -14.53 -15.95
N GLU A 398 -13.90 -14.61 -17.18
CA GLU A 398 -13.21 -15.17 -18.33
C GLU A 398 -11.92 -14.39 -18.63
N ARG A 399 -12.02 -13.07 -18.85
CA ARG A 399 -10.87 -12.19 -19.09
C ARG A 399 -9.84 -12.24 -17.98
N SER A 400 -10.28 -12.31 -16.72
CA SER A 400 -9.37 -12.45 -15.58
C SER A 400 -8.63 -13.79 -15.61
N ALA A 401 -9.28 -14.88 -15.98
CA ALA A 401 -8.65 -16.20 -16.05
C ALA A 401 -7.59 -16.28 -17.17
N GLU A 402 -7.85 -15.64 -18.32
CA GLU A 402 -6.89 -15.56 -19.42
C GLU A 402 -5.63 -14.79 -19.01
N LEU A 403 -5.80 -13.60 -18.43
CA LEU A 403 -4.64 -12.81 -18.00
C LEU A 403 -3.88 -13.43 -16.83
N LEU A 404 -4.54 -14.17 -15.93
CA LEU A 404 -3.86 -14.92 -14.87
C LEU A 404 -2.98 -16.06 -15.44
N LYS A 405 -3.40 -16.68 -16.55
CA LYS A 405 -2.56 -17.66 -17.25
C LYS A 405 -1.32 -16.99 -17.85
N LEU A 406 -1.50 -15.87 -18.54
CA LEU A 406 -0.39 -15.08 -19.09
C LEU A 406 0.58 -14.61 -17.99
N GLU A 407 0.04 -14.12 -16.87
CA GLU A 407 0.81 -13.71 -15.69
C GLU A 407 1.72 -14.83 -15.21
N LYS A 408 1.14 -16.04 -15.02
CA LYS A 408 1.89 -17.22 -14.57
C LYS A 408 3.03 -17.58 -15.52
N GLU A 409 2.77 -17.57 -16.84
CA GLU A 409 3.78 -17.89 -17.85
C GLU A 409 4.95 -16.90 -17.83
N GLN A 410 4.66 -15.60 -17.73
CA GLN A 410 5.68 -14.55 -17.67
C GLN A 410 6.46 -14.58 -16.35
N SER A 411 5.78 -14.76 -15.24
CA SER A 411 6.36 -14.83 -13.90
C SER A 411 7.30 -16.03 -13.76
N ASP A 412 6.88 -17.20 -14.22
CA ASP A 412 7.73 -18.40 -14.25
C ASP A 412 8.95 -18.21 -15.16
N SER A 413 8.77 -17.56 -16.32
CA SER A 413 9.86 -17.24 -17.23
C SER A 413 10.89 -16.31 -16.57
N PHE A 414 10.46 -15.31 -15.82
CA PHE A 414 11.35 -14.41 -15.09
C PHE A 414 12.12 -15.15 -13.99
N ARG A 415 11.43 -15.96 -13.15
CA ARG A 415 12.06 -16.74 -12.08
C ARG A 415 13.10 -17.74 -12.62
N ARG A 416 12.83 -18.38 -13.75
CA ARG A 416 13.76 -19.35 -14.37
C ARG A 416 15.13 -18.76 -14.69
N LYS A 417 15.22 -17.44 -14.93
CA LYS A 417 16.51 -16.76 -15.17
C LYS A 417 17.46 -16.82 -13.97
N TYR A 418 16.91 -17.02 -12.76
CA TYR A 418 17.71 -17.13 -11.55
C TYR A 418 18.34 -18.51 -11.36
N ILE A 419 17.82 -19.55 -12.02
CA ILE A 419 18.33 -20.93 -11.85
C ILE A 419 19.79 -20.99 -12.34
N GLY A 420 20.66 -21.45 -11.46
CA GLY A 420 22.08 -21.49 -11.71
C GLY A 420 22.83 -20.18 -11.44
N GLN A 421 22.14 -19.09 -11.07
CA GLN A 421 22.75 -17.80 -10.75
C GLN A 421 23.01 -17.65 -9.24
N LYS A 422 23.88 -16.71 -8.90
CA LYS A 422 24.03 -16.21 -7.53
C LYS A 422 23.03 -15.08 -7.30
N ALA A 423 22.43 -15.04 -6.12
CA ALA A 423 21.55 -13.97 -5.71
C ALA A 423 21.76 -13.66 -4.23
N GLN A 424 21.58 -12.41 -3.82
CA GLN A 424 21.54 -12.02 -2.42
C GLN A 424 20.08 -11.99 -1.97
N VAL A 425 19.77 -12.68 -0.87
CA VAL A 425 18.43 -12.85 -0.31
C VAL A 425 18.36 -12.27 1.09
N LEU A 426 17.37 -11.43 1.38
CA LEU A 426 17.03 -11.02 2.74
C LEU A 426 16.08 -12.07 3.31
N LEU A 427 16.48 -12.77 4.37
CA LEU A 427 15.69 -13.81 5.03
C LEU A 427 14.61 -13.16 5.90
N GLU A 428 13.34 -13.54 5.70
CA GLU A 428 12.19 -12.84 6.27
C GLU A 428 11.28 -13.72 7.12
N GLU A 429 11.14 -14.99 6.77
CA GLU A 429 10.24 -15.91 7.47
C GLU A 429 10.80 -17.35 7.50
N GLU A 430 10.37 -18.11 8.49
CA GLU A 430 10.65 -19.55 8.57
C GLU A 430 9.38 -20.33 8.21
N LYS A 431 9.52 -21.34 7.35
CA LYS A 431 8.44 -22.25 6.95
C LYS A 431 8.90 -23.69 6.90
N GLU A 432 7.98 -24.59 7.16
CA GLU A 432 8.20 -26.02 6.99
C GLU A 432 7.55 -26.50 5.69
N TYR A 433 8.35 -27.15 4.83
CA TYR A 433 7.89 -27.81 3.61
C TYR A 433 8.30 -29.30 3.67
N LYS A 434 7.32 -30.20 3.62
CA LYS A 434 7.52 -31.64 3.59
C LYS A 434 8.48 -32.15 4.70
N GLY A 435 8.35 -31.60 5.91
CA GLY A 435 9.16 -31.99 7.06
C GLY A 435 10.56 -31.36 7.10
N THR A 436 10.89 -30.46 6.19
CA THR A 436 12.14 -29.69 6.18
C THR A 436 11.87 -28.23 6.51
N ARG A 437 12.69 -27.66 7.42
CA ARG A 437 12.61 -26.25 7.77
C ARG A 437 13.41 -25.42 6.77
N TRP A 438 12.79 -24.35 6.27
CA TRP A 438 13.34 -23.43 5.31
C TRP A 438 13.25 -22.01 5.83
N LEU A 439 14.27 -21.21 5.54
CA LEU A 439 14.23 -19.76 5.68
C LEU A 439 13.93 -19.18 4.30
N LEU A 440 12.87 -18.40 4.22
CA LEU A 440 12.38 -17.78 3.00
C LEU A 440 12.68 -16.28 3.04
N GLY A 441 12.97 -15.72 1.88
CA GLY A 441 13.19 -14.30 1.74
C GLY A 441 13.12 -13.83 0.31
N HIS A 442 13.47 -12.57 0.08
CA HIS A 442 13.41 -11.98 -1.25
C HIS A 442 14.78 -11.48 -1.73
N THR A 443 15.01 -11.63 -3.03
CA THR A 443 16.09 -10.94 -3.71
C THR A 443 15.82 -9.44 -3.82
N ALA A 444 16.81 -8.67 -4.29
CA ALA A 444 16.58 -7.25 -4.60
C ALA A 444 15.48 -7.05 -5.66
N ASP A 445 15.37 -7.96 -6.64
CA ASP A 445 14.30 -7.99 -7.66
C ASP A 445 12.95 -8.53 -7.15
N TYR A 446 12.83 -8.79 -5.86
CA TYR A 446 11.64 -9.32 -5.23
C TYR A 446 11.29 -10.78 -5.58
N VAL A 447 12.24 -11.55 -6.09
CA VAL A 447 12.06 -12.99 -6.32
C VAL A 447 12.19 -13.73 -5.00
N ARG A 448 11.21 -14.59 -4.71
CA ARG A 448 11.15 -15.35 -3.47
C ARG A 448 12.05 -16.58 -3.55
N VAL A 449 12.96 -16.72 -2.58
CA VAL A 449 13.93 -17.81 -2.51
C VAL A 449 13.91 -18.42 -1.11
N ALA A 450 13.95 -19.75 -1.05
CA ALA A 450 14.09 -20.53 0.17
C ALA A 450 15.48 -21.16 0.26
N VAL A 451 16.07 -21.12 1.45
CA VAL A 451 17.29 -21.84 1.79
C VAL A 451 17.02 -22.78 2.96
N PRO A 452 17.68 -23.95 3.07
CA PRO A 452 17.54 -24.80 4.26
C PRO A 452 17.89 -24.02 5.53
N ALA A 453 17.11 -24.23 6.60
CA ALA A 453 17.41 -23.61 7.88
C ALA A 453 18.65 -24.30 8.50
N GLU A 454 19.76 -23.60 8.52
CA GLU A 454 21.03 -24.05 9.08
C GLU A 454 21.34 -23.32 10.38
N GLU A 455 22.15 -23.92 11.24
CA GLU A 455 22.58 -23.31 12.50
C GLU A 455 23.40 -22.05 12.24
N GLY A 456 23.02 -20.93 12.87
CA GLY A 456 23.65 -19.62 12.70
C GLY A 456 22.99 -18.71 11.67
N LEU A 457 22.03 -19.21 10.86
CA LEU A 457 21.22 -18.38 9.99
C LEU A 457 19.99 -17.85 10.75
N GLY A 458 19.73 -16.55 10.64
CA GLY A 458 18.60 -15.87 11.27
C GLY A 458 17.77 -15.03 10.31
N LEU A 459 16.58 -14.65 10.74
CA LEU A 459 15.76 -13.67 10.03
C LEU A 459 16.45 -12.29 10.03
N ASN A 460 16.07 -11.43 9.11
CA ASN A 460 16.68 -10.11 8.89
C ASN A 460 18.18 -10.16 8.53
N THR A 461 18.59 -11.24 7.88
CA THR A 461 19.98 -11.44 7.43
C THR A 461 20.04 -11.47 5.91
N LEU A 462 20.96 -10.73 5.32
CA LEU A 462 21.30 -10.81 3.90
C LEU A 462 22.28 -11.94 3.68
N VAL A 463 21.93 -12.90 2.84
CA VAL A 463 22.77 -14.06 2.51
C VAL A 463 22.96 -14.20 1.01
N ASP A 464 24.16 -14.58 0.60
CA ASP A 464 24.43 -14.96 -0.79
C ASP A 464 23.99 -16.41 -1.03
N VAL A 465 23.21 -16.62 -2.09
CA VAL A 465 22.58 -17.91 -2.39
C VAL A 465 22.90 -18.34 -3.82
N LYS A 466 23.19 -19.61 -4.02
CA LYS A 466 23.21 -20.26 -5.34
C LYS A 466 21.83 -20.87 -5.58
N VAL A 467 21.07 -20.32 -6.51
CA VAL A 467 19.72 -20.81 -6.86
C VAL A 467 19.85 -22.10 -7.68
N SER A 468 19.10 -23.15 -7.29
CA SER A 468 19.19 -24.48 -7.91
C SER A 468 17.93 -24.91 -8.68
N GLY A 469 16.75 -24.36 -8.37
CA GLY A 469 15.49 -24.71 -9.00
C GLY A 469 14.28 -24.16 -8.30
N PHE A 470 13.11 -24.73 -8.54
CA PHE A 470 11.88 -24.42 -7.82
C PHE A 470 11.70 -25.33 -6.61
N LEU A 471 11.34 -24.76 -5.47
CA LEU A 471 10.87 -25.50 -4.30
C LEU A 471 9.35 -25.74 -4.41
N GLU A 472 8.64 -24.68 -4.76
CA GLU A 472 7.21 -24.64 -5.06
C GLU A 472 6.95 -23.71 -6.26
N GLU A 473 5.68 -23.55 -6.62
CA GLU A 473 5.26 -22.87 -7.86
C GLU A 473 5.80 -21.43 -7.97
N ASP A 474 5.85 -20.70 -6.86
CA ASP A 474 6.28 -19.29 -6.78
C ASP A 474 7.57 -19.09 -5.96
N VAL A 475 8.18 -20.17 -5.46
CA VAL A 475 9.36 -20.11 -4.60
C VAL A 475 10.52 -20.87 -5.23
N LEU A 476 11.63 -20.20 -5.45
CA LEU A 476 12.88 -20.84 -5.82
C LEU A 476 13.57 -21.42 -4.58
N GLN A 477 14.40 -22.43 -4.78
CA GLN A 477 15.28 -22.98 -3.76
C GLN A 477 16.75 -22.71 -4.10
N GLY A 478 17.56 -22.57 -3.07
CA GLY A 478 18.98 -22.42 -3.21
C GLY A 478 19.76 -22.90 -1.99
N THR A 479 21.06 -22.78 -2.06
CA THR A 479 21.98 -23.06 -0.96
C THR A 479 22.78 -21.80 -0.66
N THR A 480 23.02 -21.54 0.61
CA THR A 480 23.87 -20.44 1.06
C THR A 480 25.29 -20.62 0.53
N LEU A 481 25.95 -19.52 0.20
CA LEU A 481 27.34 -19.48 -0.17
C LEU A 481 28.15 -19.03 1.06
N PRO A 482 29.40 -19.55 1.22
CA PRO A 482 30.27 -19.16 2.32
C PRO A 482 30.68 -17.69 2.26
#